data_b082111830baacf82138c2fcae883453
#
_entry.id   b082111830baacf82138c2fcae883453
#
_cell.length_a   1.000
_cell.length_b   1.000
_cell.length_c   1.000
_cell.angle_alpha   90.00
_cell.angle_beta   90.00
_cell.angle_gamma   90.00
#
_symmetry.space_group_name_H-M   'P 1'
#
loop_
_entity.id
_entity.type
_entity.pdbx_description
1 polymer ?
#
loop_
_entity_poly.entity_id
_entity_poly.type
_entity_poly.pdbx_seq_one_letter_code
_entity_poly.pdbx_strand_id
1 'polypeptide(L)'
;GCAWDAEQTHESLTRYLVEETHELIDAIEHGTPDDVLEELGDVLYQVLFHADIAAARAEHPFTIEDVAARSTAKMVGRHPHVFGDVTA
;
A
#
# COMPACT_ATOMS: atom_id res chain seq x y z
N GLY A 1 -14.95 10.94 4.72
CA GLY A 1 -14.45 11.44 3.50
C GLY A 1 -15.44 12.30 2.74
N CYS A 2 -15.03 12.83 1.64
CA CYS A 2 -15.92 13.60 0.77
C CYS A 2 -16.72 12.67 -0.12
N ALA A 3 -17.68 13.26 -0.88
CA ALA A 3 -18.52 12.48 -1.79
C ALA A 3 -17.71 11.68 -2.81
N TRP A 4 -16.59 12.26 -3.27
CA TRP A 4 -15.70 11.58 -4.21
C TRP A 4 -15.16 10.29 -3.60
N ASP A 5 -14.67 10.36 -2.36
CA ASP A 5 -14.12 9.18 -1.67
C ASP A 5 -15.17 8.08 -1.53
N ALA A 6 -16.40 8.45 -1.19
CA ALA A 6 -17.48 7.49 -0.97
C ALA A 6 -17.90 6.77 -2.25
N GLU A 7 -17.65 7.37 -3.41
CA GLU A 7 -18.01 6.80 -4.70
C GLU A 7 -16.94 5.89 -5.29
N GLN A 8 -15.74 5.86 -4.69
CA GLN A 8 -14.64 5.08 -5.26
C GLN A 8 -14.77 3.59 -4.98
N THR A 9 -14.34 2.79 -5.94
CA THR A 9 -14.27 1.34 -5.82
C THR A 9 -12.83 0.92 -6.07
N HIS A 10 -12.51 -0.34 -5.79
CA HIS A 10 -11.18 -0.87 -6.15
C HIS A 10 -10.89 -0.63 -7.63
N GLU A 11 -11.88 -0.90 -8.48
CA GLU A 11 -11.76 -0.78 -9.93
C GLU A 11 -11.55 0.67 -10.37
N SER A 12 -12.27 1.61 -9.77
CA SER A 12 -12.15 3.02 -10.16
C SER A 12 -10.79 3.62 -9.80
N LEU A 13 -10.08 3.03 -8.85
CA LEU A 13 -8.79 3.53 -8.39
C LEU A 13 -7.58 2.86 -9.05
N THR A 14 -7.80 1.85 -9.91
CA THR A 14 -6.67 1.14 -10.51
C THR A 14 -5.78 2.04 -11.34
N ARG A 15 -6.35 3.00 -12.04
CA ARG A 15 -5.54 3.94 -12.86
C ARG A 15 -4.61 4.79 -11.99
N TYR A 16 -5.07 5.18 -10.79
CA TYR A 16 -4.23 5.96 -9.87
C TYR A 16 -3.09 5.11 -9.34
N LEU A 17 -3.36 3.84 -9.07
CA LEU A 17 -2.30 2.93 -8.62
C LEU A 17 -1.21 2.79 -9.69
N VAL A 18 -1.60 2.68 -10.96
CA VAL A 18 -0.65 2.62 -12.06
C VAL A 18 0.14 3.93 -12.15
N GLU A 19 -0.54 5.07 -12.10
CA GLU A 19 0.10 6.38 -12.18
C GLU A 19 1.10 6.59 -11.04
N GLU A 20 0.69 6.28 -9.81
CA GLU A 20 1.57 6.46 -8.65
C GLU A 20 2.77 5.52 -8.69
N THR A 21 2.58 4.30 -9.21
CA THR A 21 3.69 3.38 -9.39
C THR A 21 4.71 3.93 -10.40
N HIS A 22 4.24 4.49 -11.50
CA HIS A 22 5.13 5.11 -12.48
C HIS A 22 5.86 6.33 -11.92
N GLU A 23 5.17 7.15 -11.12
CA GLU A 23 5.79 8.29 -10.47
C GLU A 23 6.90 7.84 -9.52
N LEU A 24 6.66 6.75 -8.78
CA LEU A 24 7.68 6.20 -7.89
C LEU A 24 8.88 5.69 -8.68
N ILE A 25 8.64 4.98 -9.77
CA ILE A 25 9.72 4.48 -10.64
C ILE A 25 10.55 5.65 -11.16
N ASP A 26 9.89 6.69 -11.62
CA ASP A 26 10.57 7.88 -12.13
C ASP A 26 11.42 8.54 -11.04
N ALA A 27 10.88 8.64 -9.84
CA ALA A 27 11.61 9.21 -8.70
C ALA A 27 12.86 8.39 -8.37
N ILE A 28 12.73 7.06 -8.42
CA ILE A 28 13.87 6.16 -8.16
C ILE A 28 14.94 6.32 -9.23
N GLU A 29 14.52 6.40 -10.49
CA GLU A 29 15.47 6.46 -11.62
C GLU A 29 16.08 7.84 -11.82
N HIS A 30 15.33 8.89 -11.56
CA HIS A 30 15.73 10.25 -11.95
C HIS A 30 15.62 11.29 -10.86
N GLY A 31 15.03 10.97 -9.71
CA GLY A 31 14.75 11.93 -8.66
C GLY A 31 15.75 11.90 -7.52
N THR A 32 15.43 12.69 -6.50
CA THR A 32 16.20 12.78 -5.26
C THR A 32 15.63 11.82 -4.21
N PRO A 33 16.36 11.56 -3.11
CA PRO A 33 15.78 10.79 -2.01
C PRO A 33 14.48 11.37 -1.47
N ASP A 34 14.34 12.69 -1.47
CA ASP A 34 13.11 13.34 -1.02
C ASP A 34 11.95 13.05 -1.97
N ASP A 35 12.23 13.02 -3.28
CA ASP A 35 11.22 12.64 -4.27
C ASP A 35 10.75 11.20 -4.05
N VAL A 36 11.68 10.29 -3.76
CA VAL A 36 11.35 8.89 -3.47
C VAL A 36 10.48 8.78 -2.22
N LEU A 37 10.84 9.53 -1.17
CA LEU A 37 10.06 9.58 0.06
C LEU A 37 8.61 10.00 -0.22
N GLU A 38 8.44 11.07 -1.00
CA GLU A 38 7.11 11.57 -1.33
C GLU A 38 6.31 10.55 -2.14
N GLU A 39 6.93 9.95 -3.16
CA GLU A 39 6.23 9.00 -4.02
C GLU A 39 5.92 7.68 -3.31
N LEU A 40 6.75 7.27 -2.37
CA LEU A 40 6.43 6.11 -1.51
C LEU A 40 5.18 6.40 -0.68
N GLY A 41 5.05 7.63 -0.17
CA GLY A 41 3.86 8.04 0.55
C GLY A 41 2.60 7.99 -0.32
N ASP A 42 2.72 8.40 -1.58
CA ASP A 42 1.59 8.39 -2.50
C ASP A 42 1.16 6.95 -2.84
N VAL A 43 2.12 6.04 -3.00
CA VAL A 43 1.80 4.62 -3.22
C VAL A 43 1.15 4.03 -1.97
N LEU A 44 1.69 4.35 -0.79
CA LEU A 44 1.09 3.91 0.46
C LEU A 44 -0.35 4.43 0.61
N TYR A 45 -0.59 5.67 0.20
CA TYR A 45 -1.94 6.24 0.22
C TYR A 45 -2.91 5.38 -0.59
N GLN A 46 -2.49 4.87 -1.75
CA GLN A 46 -3.31 3.98 -2.55
C GLN A 46 -3.65 2.69 -1.79
N VAL A 47 -2.67 2.12 -1.10
CA VAL A 47 -2.89 0.93 -0.29
C VAL A 47 -3.90 1.20 0.81
N LEU A 48 -3.74 2.32 1.53
CA LEU A 48 -4.65 2.70 2.60
C LEU A 48 -6.07 2.93 2.10
N PHE A 49 -6.20 3.56 0.94
CA PHE A 49 -7.50 3.83 0.33
C PHE A 49 -8.23 2.53 0.00
N HIS A 50 -7.52 1.57 -0.61
CA HIS A 50 -8.10 0.26 -0.91
C HIS A 50 -8.48 -0.50 0.36
N ALA A 51 -7.68 -0.38 1.41
CA ALA A 51 -8.00 -1.00 2.70
C ALA A 51 -9.28 -0.41 3.29
N ASP A 52 -9.48 0.91 3.16
CA ASP A 52 -10.70 1.56 3.63
C ASP A 52 -11.93 1.05 2.88
N ILE A 53 -11.81 0.89 1.57
CA ILE A 53 -12.89 0.33 0.76
C ILE A 53 -13.22 -1.08 1.23
N ALA A 54 -12.19 -1.90 1.46
CA ALA A 54 -12.38 -3.28 1.89
C ALA A 54 -13.02 -3.37 3.28
N ALA A 55 -12.65 -2.47 4.19
CA ALA A 55 -13.20 -2.46 5.55
C ALA A 55 -14.70 -2.13 5.56
N ALA A 56 -15.17 -1.40 4.57
CA ALA A 56 -16.57 -1.01 4.48
C ALA A 56 -17.46 -2.04 3.78
N ARG A 57 -16.89 -3.12 3.26
CA ARG A 57 -17.66 -4.13 2.54
C ARG A 57 -18.48 -5.01 3.48
N ALA A 58 -19.66 -5.41 3.01
CA ALA A 58 -20.51 -6.34 3.76
C ALA A 58 -19.96 -7.77 3.72
N GLU A 59 -19.32 -8.15 2.62
CA GLU A 59 -18.79 -9.50 2.45
C GLU A 59 -17.26 -9.46 2.49
N HIS A 60 -16.70 -10.32 3.33
CA HIS A 60 -15.25 -10.50 3.46
C HIS A 60 -14.51 -9.19 3.71
N PRO A 61 -14.94 -8.38 4.71
CA PRO A 61 -14.23 -7.15 5.02
C PRO A 61 -12.86 -7.46 5.64
N PHE A 62 -11.92 -6.56 5.42
CA PHE A 62 -10.63 -6.62 6.10
C PHE A 62 -10.11 -5.19 6.29
N THR A 63 -9.15 -5.04 7.18
CA THR A 63 -8.61 -3.74 7.57
C THR A 63 -7.16 -3.60 7.13
N ILE A 64 -6.62 -2.39 7.28
CA ILE A 64 -5.20 -2.15 7.01
C ILE A 64 -4.31 -2.99 7.95
N GLU A 65 -4.76 -3.25 9.16
CA GLU A 65 -4.02 -4.11 10.09
C GLU A 65 -3.93 -5.55 9.56
N ASP A 66 -4.99 -6.03 8.91
CA ASP A 66 -4.96 -7.35 8.28
C ASP A 66 -3.96 -7.39 7.11
N VAL A 67 -3.93 -6.33 6.32
CA VAL A 67 -2.98 -6.20 5.21
C VAL A 67 -1.54 -6.23 5.74
N ALA A 68 -1.27 -5.43 6.77
CA ALA A 68 0.04 -5.36 7.37
C ALA A 68 0.46 -6.70 7.97
N ALA A 69 -0.45 -7.37 8.68
CA ALA A 69 -0.17 -8.67 9.28
C ALA A 69 0.16 -9.72 8.22
N ARG A 70 -0.59 -9.73 7.12
CA ARG A 70 -0.34 -10.67 6.02
C ARG A 70 1.01 -10.42 5.37
N SER A 71 1.35 -9.14 5.16
CA SER A 71 2.64 -8.76 4.58
C SER A 71 3.79 -9.17 5.50
N THR A 72 3.66 -8.90 6.80
CA THR A 72 4.66 -9.28 7.80
C THR A 72 4.87 -10.79 7.81
N ALA A 73 3.78 -11.56 7.82
CA ALA A 73 3.87 -13.02 7.84
C ALA A 73 4.60 -13.55 6.60
N LYS A 74 4.33 -12.98 5.44
CA LYS A 74 5.02 -13.38 4.21
C LYS A 74 6.52 -13.06 4.26
N MET A 75 6.86 -11.88 4.76
CA MET A 75 8.27 -11.47 4.87
C MET A 75 9.04 -12.38 5.82
N VAL A 76 8.45 -12.67 6.98
CA VAL A 76 9.08 -13.59 7.96
C VAL A 76 9.22 -14.97 7.35
N GLY A 77 8.20 -15.48 6.66
CA GLY A 77 8.22 -16.79 6.03
C GLY A 77 9.27 -16.91 4.93
N ARG A 78 9.53 -15.81 4.20
CA ARG A 78 10.49 -15.79 3.09
C ARG A 78 11.93 -15.55 3.56
N HIS A 79 12.11 -14.86 4.69
CA HIS A 79 13.42 -14.44 5.17
C HIS A 79 13.58 -14.71 6.67
N PRO A 80 13.31 -15.94 7.13
CA PRO A 80 13.29 -16.22 8.57
C PRO A 80 14.62 -15.96 9.26
N HIS A 81 15.74 -16.22 8.60
CA HIS A 81 17.06 -16.01 9.20
C HIS A 81 17.38 -14.54 9.40
N VAL A 82 16.88 -13.65 8.51
CA VAL A 82 17.11 -12.22 8.64
C VAL A 82 16.36 -11.67 9.85
N PHE A 83 15.07 -12.02 9.98
CA PHE A 83 14.25 -11.54 11.08
C PHE A 83 14.58 -12.27 12.38
N GLY A 84 15.01 -13.52 12.29
CA GLY A 84 15.48 -14.27 13.43
C GLY A 84 16.67 -13.61 14.11
N ASP A 85 17.63 -13.14 13.33
CA ASP A 85 18.80 -12.43 13.85
C ASP A 85 18.42 -11.11 14.51
N VAL A 86 17.44 -10.39 13.95
CA VAL A 86 16.98 -9.14 14.50
C VAL A 86 16.20 -9.36 15.80
N THR A 87 15.42 -10.42 15.86
CA THR A 87 14.57 -10.69 17.02
C THR A 87 15.26 -11.49 18.12
N ALA A 88 16.35 -12.11 17.78
CA ALA A 88 17.12 -12.86 18.76
C ALA A 88 17.89 -11.93 19.69
#